data_e044b247f257ea526baba16df09ada5f
#
_entry.id   e044b247f257ea526baba16df09ada5f
#
_cell.length_a   1.000
_cell.length_b   1.000
_cell.length_c   1.000
_cell.angle_alpha   90.00
_cell.angle_beta   90.00
_cell.angle_gamma   90.00
#
_symmetry.space_group_name_H-M   'P 1'
#
loop_
_entity.id
_entity.type
_entity.pdbx_description
1 polymer ?
#
loop_
_entity_poly.entity_id
_entity_poly.type
_entity_poly.pdbx_seq_one_letter_code
_entity_poly.pdbx_strand_id
1 'polypeptide(L)'
;MKKTLYLKFVLAYFIFSVFSFIMVSIFVPSITKEHLVREKAEVLYSEAALISNTYATGLYTSETDLETVKTQLDFLSVYLDSTICIINPSGRLVLDTSQPLNVEDVVMIENFDPTMTGGSYYMVNNFFGNFDSDMLSVLAPITSSYMVKGYVVILCDMNDIQTSCNSMLNISYITLVILLLLSLIILIFFTEIVYIPLRRITYATEQYAAGNMHYEFQVESEDEIGYLAACLNYMASQIASAEDDQKKFVANVSHDFRSPLTSIRGYLEAMIDGTIPPEIHEKYLGIVLNETERLTKLTNSLLTLNNLNTKGILLDRTDFNINKVIRNTAASFEGTCLKKTIAIELILTGDEMYVNADMGKIQQVLYNLIDNAIKFSHSDSVIKVETSVKKSKLFISVKDTGIGIPKDDLKLIWDRFYKSDLSRGRDKKGTGLGLSIVKEIINCHGEHINVISTEGVGSEFIFSLPLSAKNDEED
;
A
#
# COMPACT_ATOMS: atom_id res chain seq x y z
N MET A 1 7.95 -3.30 26.59
CA MET A 1 7.07 -2.39 25.83
C MET A 1 7.41 -2.51 24.34
N LYS A 2 6.48 -2.98 23.50
CA LYS A 2 6.68 -2.93 22.04
C LYS A 2 6.77 -1.45 21.66
N LYS A 3 7.91 -1.05 21.03
CA LYS A 3 8.08 0.31 20.51
C LYS A 3 7.08 0.52 19.38
N THR A 4 5.93 1.10 19.69
CA THR A 4 4.90 1.38 18.69
C THR A 4 5.42 2.45 17.73
N LEU A 5 4.96 2.43 16.48
CA LEU A 5 5.28 3.44 15.48
C LEU A 5 5.03 4.86 16.02
N TYR A 6 3.91 5.04 16.74
CA TYR A 6 3.55 6.28 17.39
C TYR A 6 4.63 6.80 18.35
N LEU A 7 5.15 5.94 19.24
CA LEU A 7 6.21 6.32 20.16
C LEU A 7 7.49 6.79 19.46
N LYS A 8 7.83 6.17 18.30
CA LYS A 8 8.98 6.60 17.51
C LYS A 8 8.78 7.99 16.91
N PHE A 9 7.58 8.30 16.42
CA PHE A 9 7.25 9.62 15.88
C PHE A 9 7.22 10.70 16.97
N VAL A 10 6.61 10.42 18.12
CA VAL A 10 6.60 11.34 19.26
C VAL A 10 8.02 11.61 19.76
N LEU A 11 8.88 10.57 19.82
CA LEU A 11 10.27 10.73 20.21
C LEU A 11 11.06 11.57 19.20
N ALA A 12 10.85 11.33 17.91
CA ALA A 12 11.47 12.11 16.84
C ALA A 12 11.05 13.59 16.91
N TYR A 13 9.76 13.85 17.14
CA TYR A 13 9.24 15.22 17.35
C TYR A 13 9.89 15.90 18.55
N PHE A 14 9.99 15.18 19.67
CA PHE A 14 10.63 15.72 20.90
C PHE A 14 12.11 16.06 20.66
N ILE A 15 12.86 15.18 20.00
CA ILE A 15 14.26 15.41 19.66
C ILE A 15 14.39 16.64 18.75
N PHE A 16 13.54 16.75 17.74
CA PHE A 16 13.51 17.89 16.82
C PHE A 16 13.25 19.20 17.57
N SER A 17 12.26 19.22 18.47
CA SER A 17 11.90 20.40 19.28
C SER A 17 13.05 20.84 20.18
N VAL A 18 13.69 19.89 20.87
CA VAL A 18 14.84 20.18 21.74
C VAL A 18 16.03 20.70 20.93
N PHE A 19 16.32 20.07 19.81
CA PHE A 19 17.41 20.50 18.92
C PHE A 19 17.17 21.92 18.35
N SER A 20 15.95 22.20 17.88
CA SER A 20 15.57 23.52 17.38
C SER A 20 15.69 24.60 18.46
N PHE A 21 15.26 24.27 19.69
CA PHE A 21 15.41 25.20 20.83
C PHE A 21 16.87 25.50 21.15
N ILE A 22 17.73 24.49 21.20
CA ILE A 22 19.17 24.64 21.42
C ILE A 22 19.79 25.50 20.33
N MET A 23 19.47 25.24 19.05
CA MET A 23 19.98 26.04 17.93
C MET A 23 19.61 27.50 18.05
N VAL A 24 18.35 27.84 18.31
CA VAL A 24 17.89 29.22 18.42
C VAL A 24 18.43 29.90 19.69
N SER A 25 18.55 29.17 20.81
CA SER A 25 18.98 29.77 22.08
C SER A 25 20.50 29.98 22.20
N ILE A 26 21.31 29.18 21.51
CA ILE A 26 22.79 29.23 21.65
C ILE A 26 23.44 29.78 20.39
N PHE A 27 23.14 29.25 19.22
CA PHE A 27 23.86 29.61 17.99
C PHE A 27 23.37 30.93 17.39
N VAL A 28 22.07 31.16 17.32
CA VAL A 28 21.53 32.39 16.70
C VAL A 28 22.01 33.65 17.42
N PRO A 29 22.02 33.76 18.77
CA PRO A 29 22.50 34.92 19.46
C PRO A 29 23.96 35.22 19.16
N SER A 30 24.82 34.20 19.18
CA SER A 30 26.27 34.38 18.93
C SER A 30 26.55 34.89 17.52
N ILE A 31 25.93 34.27 16.52
CA ILE A 31 26.11 34.66 15.11
C ILE A 31 25.52 36.05 14.84
N THR A 32 24.34 36.35 15.39
CA THR A 32 23.67 37.64 15.20
C THR A 32 24.50 38.78 15.81
N LYS A 33 25.02 38.58 17.05
CA LYS A 33 25.85 39.57 17.71
C LYS A 33 27.14 39.86 16.93
N GLU A 34 27.84 38.83 16.53
CA GLU A 34 29.07 38.96 15.73
C GLU A 34 28.83 39.69 14.39
N HIS A 35 27.72 39.34 13.71
CA HIS A 35 27.34 39.99 12.44
C HIS A 35 27.02 41.47 12.64
N LEU A 36 26.21 41.82 13.66
CA LEU A 36 25.86 43.20 13.94
C LEU A 36 27.06 44.06 14.34
N VAL A 37 27.95 43.48 15.15
CA VAL A 37 29.20 44.20 15.52
C VAL A 37 30.04 44.48 14.28
N ARG A 38 30.22 43.52 13.39
CA ARG A 38 31.01 43.67 12.17
C ARG A 38 30.36 44.68 11.20
N GLU A 39 29.06 44.60 10.98
CA GLU A 39 28.32 45.51 10.11
C GLU A 39 28.38 46.95 10.64
N LYS A 40 28.14 47.17 11.95
CA LYS A 40 28.23 48.48 12.55
C LYS A 40 29.66 49.03 12.48
N ALA A 41 30.68 48.19 12.74
CA ALA A 41 32.09 48.57 12.65
C ALA A 41 32.49 49.00 11.25
N GLU A 42 32.02 48.33 10.21
CA GLU A 42 32.30 48.67 8.81
C GLU A 42 31.71 50.02 8.43
N VAL A 43 30.47 50.29 8.82
CA VAL A 43 29.81 51.59 8.62
C VAL A 43 30.56 52.69 9.36
N LEU A 44 30.88 52.52 10.66
CA LEU A 44 31.57 53.52 11.47
C LEU A 44 33.00 53.77 10.95
N TYR A 45 33.68 52.72 10.47
CA TYR A 45 35.05 52.92 9.88
C TYR A 45 34.99 53.68 8.57
N SER A 46 34.01 53.44 7.72
CA SER A 46 33.81 54.21 6.49
C SER A 46 33.60 55.68 6.78
N GLU A 47 32.79 56.01 7.80
CA GLU A 47 32.55 57.37 8.24
C GLU A 47 33.78 57.99 8.93
N ALA A 48 34.53 57.25 9.76
CA ALA A 48 35.74 57.67 10.37
C ALA A 48 36.83 58.05 9.32
N ALA A 49 36.95 57.26 8.27
CA ALA A 49 37.82 57.50 7.14
C ALA A 49 37.41 58.77 6.34
N LEU A 50 36.06 58.94 6.13
CA LEU A 50 35.54 60.15 5.49
C LEU A 50 35.85 61.39 6.34
N ILE A 51 35.63 61.38 7.66
CA ILE A 51 35.92 62.47 8.60
C ILE A 51 37.37 62.76 8.59
N SER A 52 38.26 61.74 8.64
CA SER A 52 39.69 61.88 8.60
C SER A 52 40.16 62.64 7.37
N ASN A 53 39.66 62.32 6.21
CA ASN A 53 40.10 62.92 4.94
C ASN A 53 39.49 64.29 4.66
N THR A 54 38.26 64.56 5.13
CA THR A 54 37.48 65.74 4.76
C THR A 54 37.59 66.83 5.82
N TYR A 55 37.40 66.51 7.07
CA TYR A 55 37.32 67.54 8.14
C TYR A 55 38.59 67.61 9.00
N ALA A 56 39.12 66.48 9.42
CA ALA A 56 40.22 66.46 10.40
C ALA A 56 41.55 66.83 9.80
N THR A 57 41.79 66.65 8.50
CA THR A 57 43.01 67.04 7.82
C THR A 57 43.17 68.59 7.82
N GLY A 58 42.09 69.35 7.69
CA GLY A 58 42.03 70.78 7.74
C GLY A 58 42.55 71.43 9.06
N LEU A 59 42.31 70.71 10.19
CA LEU A 59 42.84 71.16 11.50
C LEU A 59 44.35 71.20 11.60
N TYR A 60 45.02 70.37 10.86
CA TYR A 60 46.53 70.34 10.85
C TYR A 60 47.19 71.16 9.73
N THR A 61 46.36 71.71 8.82
CA THR A 61 46.85 72.62 7.75
C THR A 61 46.56 74.08 8.00
N SER A 62 45.97 74.45 9.15
CA SER A 62 45.52 75.79 9.54
C SER A 62 44.50 76.46 8.62
N GLU A 63 43.70 75.61 7.91
CA GLU A 63 42.68 76.09 7.01
C GLU A 63 41.26 76.09 7.67
N THR A 64 41.07 75.41 8.82
CA THR A 64 39.78 75.27 9.48
C THR A 64 39.90 75.52 10.99
N ASP A 65 38.96 76.28 11.58
CA ASP A 65 38.85 76.50 12.99
C ASP A 65 38.30 75.32 13.74
N LEU A 66 38.82 75.07 14.96
CA LEU A 66 38.42 73.90 15.80
C LEU A 66 36.92 73.91 16.14
N GLU A 67 36.32 75.07 16.31
CA GLU A 67 34.90 75.25 16.65
C GLU A 67 33.98 74.83 15.48
N THR A 68 34.39 75.11 14.24
CA THR A 68 33.70 74.72 13.02
C THR A 68 33.71 73.20 12.85
N VAL A 69 34.84 72.54 13.05
CA VAL A 69 34.95 71.07 12.96
C VAL A 69 34.15 70.40 14.06
N LYS A 70 34.19 70.92 15.29
CA LYS A 70 33.38 70.45 16.40
C LYS A 70 31.90 70.47 16.07
N THR A 71 31.39 71.57 15.56
CA THR A 71 29.98 71.70 15.19
C THR A 71 29.55 70.67 14.14
N GLN A 72 30.38 70.40 13.14
CA GLN A 72 30.11 69.38 12.10
C GLN A 72 30.15 67.97 12.66
N LEU A 73 31.11 67.64 13.53
CA LEU A 73 31.21 66.34 14.17
C LEU A 73 30.08 66.09 15.18
N ASP A 74 29.57 67.12 15.84
CA ASP A 74 28.47 67.04 16.73
C ASP A 74 27.18 66.63 15.97
N PHE A 75 26.92 67.15 14.80
CA PHE A 75 25.85 66.68 13.93
C PHE A 75 26.01 65.23 13.49
N LEU A 76 27.24 64.83 13.11
CA LEU A 76 27.53 63.47 12.70
C LEU A 76 27.42 62.48 13.88
N SER A 77 27.83 62.88 15.08
CA SER A 77 27.74 62.06 16.28
C SER A 77 26.29 61.70 16.62
N VAL A 78 25.37 62.66 16.50
CA VAL A 78 23.92 62.44 16.67
C VAL A 78 23.38 61.53 15.59
N TYR A 79 23.77 61.73 14.31
CA TYR A 79 23.34 60.90 13.19
C TYR A 79 23.82 59.44 13.33
N LEU A 80 25.08 59.23 13.74
CA LEU A 80 25.69 57.91 13.90
C LEU A 80 25.32 57.24 15.23
N ASP A 81 24.69 57.97 16.13
CA ASP A 81 24.43 57.53 17.50
C ASP A 81 25.73 57.00 18.16
N SER A 82 26.77 57.82 18.10
CA SER A 82 28.13 57.43 18.47
C SER A 82 28.97 58.64 18.88
N THR A 83 29.88 58.46 19.78
CA THR A 83 30.83 59.52 20.16
C THR A 83 31.97 59.57 19.16
N ILE A 84 32.31 60.77 18.66
CA ILE A 84 33.44 61.01 17.74
C ILE A 84 34.51 61.75 18.47
N CYS A 85 35.74 61.19 18.50
CA CYS A 85 36.89 61.76 19.11
C CYS A 85 37.99 61.95 18.08
N ILE A 86 38.77 63.02 18.22
CA ILE A 86 40.08 63.23 17.52
C ILE A 86 41.16 63.13 18.57
N ILE A 87 42.14 62.21 18.34
CA ILE A 87 43.18 61.88 19.30
C ILE A 87 44.54 62.05 18.55
N ASN A 88 45.52 62.71 19.17
CA ASN A 88 46.87 62.79 18.56
C ASN A 88 47.63 61.44 18.80
N PRO A 89 48.80 61.25 18.14
CA PRO A 89 49.61 60.04 18.30
C PRO A 89 50.08 59.73 19.71
N SER A 90 50.17 60.78 20.59
CA SER A 90 50.57 60.64 22.00
C SER A 90 49.42 60.34 22.95
N GLY A 91 48.18 60.11 22.47
CA GLY A 91 47.01 59.84 23.29
C GLY A 91 46.30 61.10 23.83
N ARG A 92 46.70 62.31 23.41
CA ARG A 92 46.02 63.56 23.83
C ARG A 92 44.70 63.69 23.03
N LEU A 93 43.62 63.89 23.73
CA LEU A 93 42.29 64.14 23.16
C LEU A 93 42.29 65.61 22.64
N VAL A 94 42.05 65.75 21.34
CA VAL A 94 42.03 67.08 20.65
C VAL A 94 40.59 67.58 20.59
N LEU A 95 39.61 66.64 20.35
CA LEU A 95 38.19 66.93 20.24
C LEU A 95 37.41 65.74 20.71
N ASP A 96 36.27 65.97 21.40
CA ASP A 96 35.29 64.99 21.85
C ASP A 96 33.88 65.56 21.67
N THR A 97 33.04 64.86 20.96
CA THR A 97 31.63 65.25 20.72
C THR A 97 30.77 65.08 21.96
N SER A 98 31.18 64.32 22.96
CA SER A 98 30.44 64.13 24.19
C SER A 98 30.58 65.27 25.21
N GLN A 99 31.61 66.12 25.03
CA GLN A 99 31.92 67.18 25.99
C GLN A 99 32.03 68.55 25.27
N PRO A 100 31.71 69.65 25.95
CA PRO A 100 31.93 70.99 25.41
C PRO A 100 33.43 71.24 25.20
N LEU A 101 33.78 72.02 24.17
CA LEU A 101 35.15 72.42 23.92
C LEU A 101 35.74 73.18 25.17
N ASN A 102 36.73 72.56 25.80
CA ASN A 102 37.48 73.16 26.85
C ASN A 102 39.01 73.14 26.44
N VAL A 103 39.55 74.22 25.98
CA VAL A 103 40.90 74.29 25.47
C VAL A 103 41.98 74.27 26.60
N GLU A 104 41.54 74.48 27.86
CA GLU A 104 42.46 74.55 29.03
C GLU A 104 42.70 73.18 29.67
N ASP A 105 41.74 72.19 29.53
CA ASP A 105 41.86 70.87 30.10
C ASP A 105 42.50 69.89 29.12
N VAL A 106 43.68 69.45 29.41
CA VAL A 106 44.41 68.48 28.61
C VAL A 106 43.99 67.09 29.10
N VAL A 107 43.06 66.47 28.38
CA VAL A 107 42.64 65.08 28.64
C VAL A 107 43.59 64.13 27.90
N MET A 108 44.19 63.19 28.63
CA MET A 108 45.06 62.15 28.10
C MET A 108 44.42 60.81 28.24
N ILE A 109 44.37 60.03 27.17
CA ILE A 109 43.97 58.64 27.20
C ILE A 109 45.18 57.80 27.59
N GLU A 110 45.16 57.22 28.78
CA GLU A 110 46.26 56.41 29.29
C GLU A 110 46.40 55.13 28.43
N ASN A 111 47.65 54.75 28.11
CA ASN A 111 47.97 53.55 27.33
C ASN A 111 47.38 53.53 25.90
N PHE A 112 47.08 54.70 25.30
CA PHE A 112 46.63 54.80 23.93
C PHE A 112 47.61 54.18 22.97
N ASP A 113 47.27 53.04 22.37
CA ASP A 113 48.12 52.39 21.35
C ASP A 113 47.21 51.97 20.16
N PRO A 114 47.32 52.73 19.04
CA PRO A 114 46.52 52.45 17.85
C PRO A 114 46.89 51.11 17.16
N THR A 115 48.00 50.46 17.55
CA THR A 115 48.42 49.17 17.01
C THR A 115 47.70 47.98 17.70
N MET A 116 47.06 48.22 18.87
CA MET A 116 46.29 47.18 19.60
C MET A 116 45.10 46.65 18.85
N THR A 117 44.67 47.25 17.75
CA THR A 117 43.65 46.69 16.85
C THR A 117 44.06 45.35 16.18
N GLY A 118 45.33 44.97 16.30
CA GLY A 118 45.84 43.70 15.76
C GLY A 118 45.69 43.54 14.24
N GLY A 119 45.65 44.66 13.51
CA GLY A 119 45.41 44.68 12.07
C GLY A 119 43.94 44.70 11.66
N SER A 120 43.03 44.68 12.63
CA SER A 120 41.60 44.96 12.41
C SER A 120 41.40 46.49 12.41
N TYR A 121 40.32 46.96 11.76
CA TYR A 121 39.95 48.39 11.77
C TYR A 121 39.05 48.75 12.96
N TYR A 122 38.70 47.77 13.82
CA TYR A 122 37.91 47.98 15.03
C TYR A 122 38.38 47.11 16.19
N MET A 123 37.98 47.50 17.40
CA MET A 123 38.16 46.75 18.62
C MET A 123 36.88 46.82 19.49
N VAL A 124 36.65 45.79 20.29
CA VAL A 124 35.58 45.76 21.30
C VAL A 124 36.22 45.57 22.67
N ASN A 125 36.31 46.65 23.41
CA ASN A 125 36.85 46.69 24.77
C ASN A 125 36.36 47.96 25.49
N ASN A 126 36.83 48.23 26.71
CA ASN A 126 36.53 49.43 27.48
C ASN A 126 37.32 50.68 27.03
N PHE A 127 37.79 50.74 25.79
CA PHE A 127 38.59 51.80 25.19
C PHE A 127 39.70 52.31 26.13
N PHE A 128 40.70 51.45 26.30
CA PHE A 128 41.88 51.70 27.14
C PHE A 128 41.56 52.03 28.62
N GLY A 129 40.41 51.49 29.14
CA GLY A 129 40.03 51.72 30.53
C GLY A 129 39.27 53.02 30.79
N ASN A 130 38.87 53.77 29.77
CA ASN A 130 38.22 55.08 29.91
C ASN A 130 36.69 54.94 30.06
N PHE A 131 36.12 53.74 29.84
CA PHE A 131 34.69 53.46 29.98
C PHE A 131 34.48 52.28 30.91
N ASP A 132 33.36 52.29 31.62
CA ASP A 132 32.94 51.17 32.51
C ASP A 132 32.36 50.01 31.74
N SER A 133 31.87 50.22 30.52
CA SER A 133 31.32 49.24 29.61
C SER A 133 32.18 48.98 28.39
N ASP A 134 32.00 47.86 27.73
CA ASP A 134 32.63 47.60 26.44
C ASP A 134 32.04 48.53 25.38
N MET A 135 32.96 49.11 24.60
CA MET A 135 32.68 50.01 23.49
C MET A 135 33.15 49.36 22.18
N LEU A 136 32.37 49.47 21.12
CA LEU A 136 32.85 49.23 19.78
C LEU A 136 33.62 50.48 19.33
N SER A 137 34.92 50.36 19.13
CA SER A 137 35.80 51.45 18.74
C SER A 137 36.39 51.23 17.36
N VAL A 138 36.25 52.20 16.48
CA VAL A 138 36.91 52.21 15.16
C VAL A 138 37.91 53.34 15.08
N LEU A 139 39.06 53.09 14.43
CA LEU A 139 40.13 54.06 14.36
C LEU A 139 40.53 54.27 12.89
N ALA A 140 40.48 55.52 12.43
CA ALA A 140 41.00 55.95 11.12
C ALA A 140 42.12 56.94 11.26
N PRO A 141 43.30 56.74 10.63
CA PRO A 141 44.43 57.64 10.74
C PRO A 141 44.18 58.94 9.98
N ILE A 142 44.53 60.07 10.59
CA ILE A 142 44.60 61.39 9.94
C ILE A 142 46.01 61.57 9.44
N THR A 143 46.18 61.65 8.11
CA THR A 143 47.48 61.78 7.47
C THR A 143 47.66 63.16 6.85
N SER A 144 48.76 63.81 7.14
CA SER A 144 49.16 65.05 6.49
C SER A 144 50.67 65.03 6.27
N SER A 145 51.12 65.44 5.09
CA SER A 145 52.52 65.45 4.70
C SER A 145 53.27 64.12 4.91
N TYR A 146 52.61 63.01 4.51
CA TYR A 146 53.10 61.60 4.64
C TYR A 146 53.36 61.16 6.10
N MET A 147 52.81 61.85 7.08
CA MET A 147 52.88 61.44 8.48
C MET A 147 51.51 61.38 9.11
N VAL A 148 51.33 60.42 10.04
CA VAL A 148 50.10 60.31 10.85
C VAL A 148 50.16 61.44 11.90
N LYS A 149 49.21 62.35 11.87
CA LYS A 149 49.05 63.46 12.79
C LYS A 149 48.08 63.23 13.93
N GLY A 150 47.20 62.25 13.76
CA GLY A 150 46.20 61.88 14.73
C GLY A 150 45.34 60.74 14.23
N TYR A 151 44.29 60.43 14.97
CA TYR A 151 43.31 59.39 14.67
C TYR A 151 41.90 59.95 14.90
N VAL A 152 40.99 59.68 13.97
CA VAL A 152 39.57 59.80 14.22
C VAL A 152 39.12 58.51 14.87
N VAL A 153 38.53 58.61 16.02
CA VAL A 153 38.00 57.49 16.77
C VAL A 153 36.46 57.64 16.88
N ILE A 154 35.71 56.64 16.48
CA ILE A 154 34.29 56.62 16.70
C ILE A 154 34.00 55.51 17.70
N LEU A 155 33.29 55.87 18.77
CA LEU A 155 32.94 55.00 19.87
C LEU A 155 31.42 54.77 19.90
N CYS A 156 30.99 53.51 19.83
CA CYS A 156 29.59 53.11 19.94
C CYS A 156 29.40 52.20 21.16
N ASP A 157 28.38 52.45 21.97
CA ASP A 157 28.10 51.59 23.13
C ASP A 157 27.63 50.21 22.70
N MET A 158 28.27 49.20 23.25
CA MET A 158 27.85 47.80 23.01
C MET A 158 26.42 47.49 23.49
N ASN A 159 25.87 48.29 24.40
CA ASN A 159 24.48 48.12 24.88
C ASN A 159 23.48 48.42 23.76
N ASP A 160 23.75 49.36 22.85
CA ASP A 160 22.88 49.70 21.72
C ASP A 160 22.86 48.55 20.70
N ILE A 161 24.05 47.97 20.44
CA ILE A 161 24.16 46.77 19.60
C ILE A 161 23.46 45.58 20.26
N GLN A 162 23.61 45.43 21.59
CA GLN A 162 22.92 44.34 22.34
C GLN A 162 21.39 44.49 22.30
N THR A 163 20.89 45.73 22.40
CA THR A 163 19.45 46.02 22.31
C THR A 163 18.89 45.64 20.93
N SER A 164 19.63 46.01 19.87
CA SER A 164 19.30 45.62 18.49
C SER A 164 19.33 44.10 18.31
N CYS A 165 20.37 43.46 18.86
CA CYS A 165 20.47 41.99 18.87
C CYS A 165 19.28 41.34 19.58
N ASN A 166 18.89 41.81 20.76
CA ASN A 166 17.75 41.28 21.51
C ASN A 166 16.42 41.45 20.76
N SER A 167 16.23 42.54 20.03
CA SER A 167 15.05 42.74 19.17
C SER A 167 14.97 41.71 18.05
N MET A 168 16.08 41.40 17.38
CA MET A 168 16.15 40.35 16.36
C MET A 168 15.95 38.95 16.95
N LEU A 169 16.48 38.69 18.17
CA LEU A 169 16.30 37.44 18.86
C LEU A 169 14.83 37.22 19.26
N ASN A 170 14.11 38.27 19.67
CA ASN A 170 12.69 38.16 19.95
C ASN A 170 11.89 37.70 18.74
N ILE A 171 12.19 38.18 17.54
CA ILE A 171 11.60 37.74 16.29
C ILE A 171 11.91 36.25 16.05
N SER A 172 13.16 35.84 16.29
CA SER A 172 13.58 34.46 16.15
C SER A 172 12.85 33.50 17.11
N TYR A 173 12.64 33.92 18.36
CA TYR A 173 11.86 33.14 19.33
C TYR A 173 10.37 33.02 18.95
N ILE A 174 9.76 34.11 18.48
CA ILE A 174 8.37 34.07 17.98
C ILE A 174 8.26 33.11 16.81
N THR A 175 9.20 33.19 15.86
CA THR A 175 9.24 32.29 14.70
C THR A 175 9.40 30.83 15.14
N LEU A 176 10.27 30.54 16.11
CA LEU A 176 10.43 29.21 16.69
C LEU A 176 9.12 28.66 17.27
N VAL A 177 8.40 29.48 18.05
CA VAL A 177 7.12 29.09 18.66
C VAL A 177 6.09 28.77 17.57
N ILE A 178 6.00 29.58 16.51
CA ILE A 178 5.09 29.35 15.38
C ILE A 178 5.43 28.03 14.69
N LEU A 179 6.71 27.76 14.42
CA LEU A 179 7.17 26.51 13.78
C LEU A 179 6.86 25.27 14.64
N LEU A 180 7.02 25.38 15.99
CA LEU A 180 6.67 24.29 16.90
C LEU A 180 5.18 24.03 16.93
N LEU A 181 4.34 25.07 16.91
CA LEU A 181 2.88 24.91 16.83
C LEU A 181 2.47 24.28 15.50
N LEU A 182 3.06 24.70 14.39
CA LEU A 182 2.79 24.13 13.07
C LEU A 182 3.20 22.65 13.03
N SER A 183 4.36 22.30 13.58
CA SER A 183 4.81 20.90 13.66
C SER A 183 3.93 20.02 14.55
N LEU A 184 3.33 20.58 15.60
CA LEU A 184 2.34 19.90 16.45
C LEU A 184 1.06 19.58 15.65
N ILE A 185 0.59 20.51 14.82
CA ILE A 185 -0.55 20.29 13.94
C ILE A 185 -0.25 19.12 12.99
N ILE A 186 0.94 19.07 12.39
CA ILE A 186 1.35 17.96 11.51
C ILE A 186 1.34 16.61 12.26
N LEU A 187 1.78 16.59 13.52
CA LEU A 187 1.73 15.38 14.35
C LEU A 187 0.30 14.91 14.62
N ILE A 188 -0.64 15.83 14.83
CA ILE A 188 -2.07 15.50 15.00
C ILE A 188 -2.63 14.92 13.71
N PHE A 189 -2.40 15.56 12.56
CA PHE A 189 -2.84 15.04 11.26
C PHE A 189 -2.27 13.65 10.97
N PHE A 190 -0.97 13.45 11.23
CA PHE A 190 -0.35 12.13 11.10
C PHE A 190 -1.04 11.07 11.96
N THR A 191 -1.41 11.45 13.20
CA THR A 191 -2.08 10.52 14.12
C THR A 191 -3.44 10.09 13.59
N GLU A 192 -4.26 11.04 13.11
CA GLU A 192 -5.61 10.78 12.60
C GLU A 192 -5.61 10.07 11.26
N ILE A 193 -4.78 10.52 10.31
CA ILE A 193 -4.82 10.04 8.93
C ILE A 193 -4.03 8.73 8.76
N VAL A 194 -2.93 8.55 9.49
CA VAL A 194 -2.04 7.40 9.27
C VAL A 194 -2.09 6.40 10.42
N TYR A 195 -1.83 6.87 11.65
CA TYR A 195 -1.62 5.95 12.78
C TYR A 195 -2.88 5.20 13.20
N ILE A 196 -4.01 5.89 13.33
CA ILE A 196 -5.28 5.27 13.77
C ILE A 196 -5.78 4.24 12.75
N PRO A 197 -5.84 4.53 11.43
CA PRO A 197 -6.21 3.54 10.43
C PRO A 197 -5.28 2.31 10.40
N LEU A 198 -3.97 2.52 10.43
CA LEU A 198 -3.01 1.40 10.48
C LEU A 198 -3.20 0.53 11.72
N ARG A 199 -3.51 1.10 12.86
CA ARG A 199 -3.79 0.35 14.08
C ARG A 199 -5.06 -0.49 13.95
N ARG A 200 -6.10 0.02 13.28
CA ARG A 200 -7.33 -0.74 13.00
C ARG A 200 -7.04 -1.94 12.09
N ILE A 201 -6.26 -1.74 11.02
CA ILE A 201 -5.83 -2.81 10.10
C ILE A 201 -5.02 -3.87 10.87
N THR A 202 -4.06 -3.45 11.70
CA THR A 202 -3.25 -4.38 12.50
C THR A 202 -4.12 -5.21 13.44
N TYR A 203 -5.09 -4.59 14.12
CA TYR A 203 -6.00 -5.30 14.99
C TYR A 203 -6.90 -6.29 14.23
N ALA A 204 -7.43 -5.90 13.06
CA ALA A 204 -8.18 -6.82 12.20
C ALA A 204 -7.34 -8.01 11.77
N THR A 205 -6.07 -7.78 11.41
CA THR A 205 -5.15 -8.87 11.05
C THR A 205 -4.90 -9.83 12.23
N GLU A 206 -4.84 -9.32 13.46
CA GLU A 206 -4.73 -10.15 14.67
C GLU A 206 -6.00 -11.00 14.88
N GLN A 207 -7.21 -10.45 14.61
CA GLN A 207 -8.47 -11.21 14.65
C GLN A 207 -8.48 -12.32 13.60
N TYR A 208 -8.06 -12.02 12.36
CA TYR A 208 -7.99 -13.02 11.30
C TYR A 208 -6.97 -14.13 11.61
N ALA A 209 -5.80 -13.77 12.15
CA ALA A 209 -4.80 -14.75 12.60
C ALA A 209 -5.29 -15.63 13.76
N ALA A 210 -6.22 -15.14 14.58
CA ALA A 210 -6.87 -15.91 15.65
C ALA A 210 -8.03 -16.80 15.13
N GLY A 211 -8.31 -16.80 13.81
CA GLY A 211 -9.38 -17.61 13.20
C GLY A 211 -10.73 -16.88 13.10
N ASN A 212 -10.84 -15.63 13.53
CA ASN A 212 -12.08 -14.86 13.43
C ASN A 212 -12.18 -14.19 12.05
N MET A 213 -12.42 -14.98 11.00
CA MET A 213 -12.47 -14.49 9.60
C MET A 213 -13.71 -13.64 9.30
N HIS A 214 -14.74 -13.67 10.15
CA HIS A 214 -15.96 -12.87 10.00
C HIS A 214 -15.86 -11.50 10.72
N TYR A 215 -14.69 -11.14 11.26
CA TYR A 215 -14.50 -9.83 11.86
C TYR A 215 -14.53 -8.76 10.77
N GLU A 216 -15.51 -7.86 10.83
CA GLU A 216 -15.62 -6.73 9.91
C GLU A 216 -15.03 -5.48 10.54
N PHE A 217 -14.22 -4.75 9.79
CA PHE A 217 -13.73 -3.43 10.17
C PHE A 217 -13.80 -2.47 8.99
N GLN A 218 -13.95 -1.19 9.31
CA GLN A 218 -14.00 -0.14 8.31
C GLN A 218 -12.89 0.87 8.55
N VAL A 219 -12.28 1.32 7.47
CA VAL A 219 -11.34 2.44 7.42
C VAL A 219 -11.90 3.41 6.39
N GLU A 220 -12.30 4.59 6.89
CA GLU A 220 -12.79 5.68 6.06
C GLU A 220 -11.58 6.44 5.48
N SER A 221 -10.99 5.93 4.42
CA SER A 221 -9.92 6.56 3.67
C SER A 221 -10.04 6.16 2.20
N GLU A 222 -9.83 7.12 1.30
CA GLU A 222 -9.84 6.91 -0.16
C GLU A 222 -8.43 6.73 -0.74
N ASP A 223 -7.42 6.63 0.12
CA ASP A 223 -6.01 6.46 -0.21
C ASP A 223 -5.56 4.98 -0.20
N GLU A 224 -4.23 4.76 -0.23
CA GLU A 224 -3.61 3.44 -0.20
C GLU A 224 -3.94 2.65 1.07
N ILE A 225 -4.23 3.34 2.18
CA ILE A 225 -4.59 2.70 3.46
C ILE A 225 -6.02 2.16 3.38
N GLY A 226 -6.94 2.92 2.78
CA GLY A 226 -8.31 2.47 2.51
C GLY A 226 -8.33 1.30 1.52
N TYR A 227 -7.53 1.36 0.45
CA TYR A 227 -7.36 0.26 -0.48
C TYR A 227 -6.80 -1.01 0.20
N LEU A 228 -5.79 -0.87 1.05
CA LEU A 228 -5.24 -1.99 1.83
C LEU A 228 -6.30 -2.63 2.74
N ALA A 229 -7.12 -1.81 3.41
CA ALA A 229 -8.21 -2.30 4.25
C ALA A 229 -9.25 -3.09 3.43
N ALA A 230 -9.63 -2.58 2.25
CA ALA A 230 -10.56 -3.26 1.35
C ALA A 230 -10.00 -4.61 0.85
N CYS A 231 -8.71 -4.64 0.44
CA CYS A 231 -8.04 -5.88 0.03
C CYS A 231 -8.00 -6.91 1.16
N LEU A 232 -7.74 -6.48 2.40
CA LEU A 232 -7.69 -7.37 3.55
C LEU A 232 -9.07 -7.95 3.88
N ASN A 233 -10.14 -7.13 3.85
CA ASN A 233 -11.51 -7.59 4.03
C ASN A 233 -11.93 -8.58 2.93
N TYR A 234 -11.59 -8.28 1.67
CA TYR A 234 -11.86 -9.19 0.55
C TYR A 234 -11.15 -10.54 0.75
N MET A 235 -9.88 -10.53 1.13
CA MET A 235 -9.11 -11.74 1.40
C MET A 235 -9.72 -12.57 2.55
N ALA A 236 -10.10 -11.91 3.65
CA ALA A 236 -10.76 -12.57 4.78
C ALA A 236 -12.09 -13.21 4.36
N SER A 237 -12.90 -12.51 3.58
CA SER A 237 -14.16 -13.02 3.01
C SER A 237 -13.92 -14.26 2.12
N GLN A 238 -12.89 -14.25 1.27
CA GLN A 238 -12.55 -15.41 0.43
C GLN A 238 -12.12 -16.62 1.26
N ILE A 239 -11.33 -16.40 2.32
CA ILE A 239 -10.90 -17.48 3.23
C ILE A 239 -12.11 -18.03 4.00
N ALA A 240 -12.98 -17.18 4.54
CA ALA A 240 -14.20 -17.59 5.23
C ALA A 240 -15.12 -18.44 4.33
N SER A 241 -15.34 -17.98 3.09
CA SER A 241 -16.14 -18.71 2.10
C SER A 241 -15.53 -20.08 1.77
N ALA A 242 -14.20 -20.14 1.57
CA ALA A 242 -13.50 -21.39 1.29
C ALA A 242 -13.58 -22.38 2.48
N GLU A 243 -13.49 -21.88 3.72
CA GLU A 243 -13.63 -22.71 4.93
C GLU A 243 -15.04 -23.27 5.06
N ASP A 244 -16.07 -22.46 4.81
CA ASP A 244 -17.46 -22.90 4.85
C ASP A 244 -17.76 -23.93 3.75
N ASP A 245 -17.25 -23.72 2.55
CA ASP A 245 -17.37 -24.69 1.45
C ASP A 245 -16.65 -26.00 1.77
N GLN A 246 -15.48 -25.94 2.42
CA GLN A 246 -14.77 -27.14 2.89
C GLN A 246 -15.56 -27.88 3.97
N LYS A 247 -16.16 -27.18 4.94
CA LYS A 247 -17.01 -27.80 5.98
C LYS A 247 -18.21 -28.48 5.37
N LYS A 248 -18.92 -27.82 4.44
CA LYS A 248 -20.05 -28.41 3.70
C LYS A 248 -19.60 -29.64 2.90
N PHE A 249 -18.47 -29.56 2.22
CA PHE A 249 -17.91 -30.70 1.47
C PHE A 249 -17.66 -31.90 2.38
N VAL A 250 -16.97 -31.74 3.51
CA VAL A 250 -16.70 -32.85 4.45
C VAL A 250 -17.99 -33.43 5.03
N ALA A 251 -18.98 -32.59 5.37
CA ALA A 251 -20.26 -33.04 5.88
C ALA A 251 -21.02 -33.87 4.84
N ASN A 252 -21.09 -33.42 3.58
CA ASN A 252 -21.78 -34.12 2.49
C ASN A 252 -21.09 -35.45 2.14
N VAL A 253 -19.76 -35.48 2.07
CA VAL A 253 -18.99 -36.72 1.88
C VAL A 253 -19.31 -37.71 2.97
N SER A 254 -19.24 -37.26 4.24
CA SER A 254 -19.54 -38.16 5.39
C SER A 254 -20.92 -38.74 5.36
N HIS A 255 -21.94 -37.94 4.97
CA HIS A 255 -23.32 -38.39 4.83
C HIS A 255 -23.43 -39.42 3.72
N ASP A 256 -22.89 -39.15 2.54
CA ASP A 256 -23.03 -40.02 1.36
C ASP A 256 -22.22 -41.33 1.47
N PHE A 257 -21.20 -41.40 2.34
CA PHE A 257 -20.56 -42.67 2.73
C PHE A 257 -21.36 -43.44 3.79
N ARG A 258 -21.91 -42.74 4.80
CA ARG A 258 -22.59 -43.41 5.93
C ARG A 258 -23.80 -44.19 5.48
N SER A 259 -24.62 -43.66 4.56
CA SER A 259 -25.86 -44.28 4.10
C SER A 259 -25.61 -45.67 3.50
N PRO A 260 -24.79 -45.83 2.44
CA PRO A 260 -24.53 -47.15 1.85
C PRO A 260 -23.83 -48.13 2.82
N LEU A 261 -22.89 -47.66 3.65
CA LEU A 261 -22.23 -48.49 4.64
C LEU A 261 -23.19 -49.04 5.67
N THR A 262 -24.16 -48.24 6.13
CA THR A 262 -25.21 -48.69 7.05
C THR A 262 -26.10 -49.71 6.39
N SER A 263 -26.46 -49.53 5.11
CA SER A 263 -27.26 -50.51 4.36
C SER A 263 -26.53 -51.85 4.16
N ILE A 264 -25.23 -51.77 3.74
CA ILE A 264 -24.38 -52.97 3.57
C ILE A 264 -24.31 -53.73 4.90
N ARG A 265 -23.96 -53.03 6.00
CA ARG A 265 -23.86 -53.67 7.31
C ARG A 265 -25.16 -54.28 7.75
N GLY A 266 -26.28 -53.51 7.65
CA GLY A 266 -27.58 -53.99 8.11
C GLY A 266 -28.07 -55.25 7.36
N TYR A 267 -27.86 -55.31 6.03
CA TYR A 267 -28.23 -56.49 5.27
C TYR A 267 -27.32 -57.69 5.60
N LEU A 268 -26.02 -57.48 5.77
CA LEU A 268 -25.10 -58.54 6.16
C LEU A 268 -25.41 -59.07 7.58
N GLU A 269 -25.66 -58.18 8.55
CA GLU A 269 -26.07 -58.55 9.91
C GLU A 269 -27.37 -59.37 9.90
N ALA A 270 -28.42 -58.91 9.13
CA ALA A 270 -29.69 -59.62 9.01
C ALA A 270 -29.60 -60.98 8.28
N MET A 271 -28.60 -61.16 7.41
CA MET A 271 -28.30 -62.47 6.82
C MET A 271 -27.59 -63.40 7.83
N ILE A 272 -26.69 -62.85 8.64
CA ILE A 272 -25.92 -63.62 9.63
C ILE A 272 -26.79 -64.08 10.79
N ASP A 273 -27.72 -63.24 11.28
CA ASP A 273 -28.63 -63.57 12.41
C ASP A 273 -29.86 -64.35 11.99
N GLY A 274 -30.01 -64.65 10.70
CA GLY A 274 -31.12 -65.47 10.17
C GLY A 274 -32.43 -64.72 9.97
N THR A 275 -32.45 -63.35 10.18
CA THR A 275 -33.60 -62.50 9.90
C THR A 275 -34.00 -62.54 8.41
N ILE A 276 -32.99 -62.64 7.53
CA ILE A 276 -33.14 -62.85 6.09
C ILE A 276 -32.92 -64.33 5.80
N PRO A 277 -33.95 -65.04 5.36
CA PRO A 277 -33.84 -66.48 5.03
C PRO A 277 -32.85 -66.72 3.87
N PRO A 278 -32.16 -67.89 3.85
CA PRO A 278 -31.18 -68.24 2.81
C PRO A 278 -31.74 -68.20 1.37
N GLU A 279 -33.02 -68.48 1.17
CA GLU A 279 -33.67 -68.54 -0.15
C GLU A 279 -33.67 -67.15 -0.85
N ILE A 280 -33.55 -66.05 -0.10
CA ILE A 280 -33.59 -64.71 -0.64
C ILE A 280 -32.24 -63.96 -0.47
N HIS A 281 -31.17 -64.65 0.01
CA HIS A 281 -29.84 -64.07 0.17
C HIS A 281 -29.30 -63.46 -1.15
N GLU A 282 -29.49 -64.10 -2.30
CA GLU A 282 -29.08 -63.65 -3.60
C GLU A 282 -29.57 -62.21 -3.91
N LYS A 283 -30.87 -61.97 -3.61
CA LYS A 283 -31.46 -60.62 -3.79
C LYS A 283 -30.77 -59.57 -2.94
N TYR A 284 -30.50 -59.84 -1.66
CA TYR A 284 -29.90 -58.90 -0.73
C TYR A 284 -28.39 -58.74 -0.97
N LEU A 285 -27.68 -59.81 -1.36
CA LEU A 285 -26.30 -59.73 -1.84
C LEU A 285 -26.19 -58.87 -3.09
N GLY A 286 -27.15 -58.90 -3.99
CA GLY A 286 -27.26 -58.00 -5.12
C GLY A 286 -27.41 -56.53 -4.69
N ILE A 287 -28.13 -56.25 -3.59
CA ILE A 287 -28.21 -54.87 -3.03
C ILE A 287 -26.88 -54.44 -2.43
N VAL A 288 -26.24 -55.34 -1.66
CA VAL A 288 -24.91 -55.09 -1.08
C VAL A 288 -23.87 -54.79 -2.15
N LEU A 289 -23.88 -55.58 -3.24
CA LEU A 289 -22.99 -55.37 -4.38
C LEU A 289 -23.22 -54.00 -5.04
N ASN A 290 -24.48 -53.62 -5.29
CA ASN A 290 -24.84 -52.31 -5.85
C ASN A 290 -24.37 -51.14 -4.95
N GLU A 291 -24.51 -51.26 -3.62
CA GLU A 291 -24.05 -50.20 -2.72
C GLU A 291 -22.52 -50.12 -2.67
N THR A 292 -21.81 -51.26 -2.83
CA THR A 292 -20.34 -51.30 -2.94
C THR A 292 -19.86 -50.63 -4.23
N GLU A 293 -20.50 -50.90 -5.38
CA GLU A 293 -20.24 -50.24 -6.65
C GLU A 293 -20.48 -48.73 -6.56
N ARG A 294 -21.53 -48.31 -5.86
CA ARG A 294 -21.82 -46.90 -5.60
C ARG A 294 -20.72 -46.23 -4.81
N LEU A 295 -20.21 -46.87 -3.75
CA LEU A 295 -19.05 -46.35 -2.96
C LEU A 295 -17.80 -46.25 -3.82
N THR A 296 -17.53 -47.21 -4.68
CA THR A 296 -16.41 -47.19 -5.61
C THR A 296 -16.51 -46.00 -6.58
N LYS A 297 -17.67 -45.75 -7.15
CA LYS A 297 -17.93 -44.58 -8.02
C LYS A 297 -17.72 -43.26 -7.26
N LEU A 298 -18.23 -43.16 -6.02
CA LEU A 298 -18.07 -41.99 -5.17
C LEU A 298 -16.58 -41.69 -4.89
N THR A 299 -15.82 -42.73 -4.50
CA THR A 299 -14.38 -42.61 -4.22
C THR A 299 -13.62 -42.16 -5.45
N ASN A 300 -13.88 -42.79 -6.62
CA ASN A 300 -13.22 -42.40 -7.87
C ASN A 300 -13.55 -40.95 -8.29
N SER A 301 -14.80 -40.51 -8.07
CA SER A 301 -15.21 -39.13 -8.34
C SER A 301 -14.52 -38.14 -7.43
N LEU A 302 -14.33 -38.45 -6.14
CA LEU A 302 -13.62 -37.63 -5.16
C LEU A 302 -12.12 -37.54 -5.51
N LEU A 303 -11.51 -38.66 -5.90
CA LEU A 303 -10.09 -38.66 -6.35
C LEU A 303 -9.92 -37.82 -7.60
N THR A 304 -10.83 -37.90 -8.55
CA THR A 304 -10.83 -37.07 -9.76
C THR A 304 -10.92 -35.60 -9.41
N LEU A 305 -11.84 -35.18 -8.53
CA LEU A 305 -11.99 -33.79 -8.10
C LEU A 305 -10.77 -33.29 -7.34
N ASN A 306 -10.18 -34.09 -6.46
CA ASN A 306 -8.97 -33.71 -5.73
C ASN A 306 -7.80 -33.51 -6.68
N ASN A 307 -7.64 -34.38 -7.64
CA ASN A 307 -6.61 -34.26 -8.66
C ASN A 307 -6.82 -33.04 -9.56
N LEU A 308 -8.07 -32.67 -9.89
CA LEU A 308 -8.40 -31.49 -10.71
C LEU A 308 -8.20 -30.16 -9.98
N ASN A 309 -8.30 -30.10 -8.65
CA ASN A 309 -8.11 -28.90 -7.84
C ASN A 309 -6.65 -28.52 -7.61
N THR A 310 -5.70 -29.43 -7.84
CA THR A 310 -4.29 -29.15 -7.64
C THR A 310 -3.80 -28.23 -8.77
N LYS A 311 -3.46 -26.96 -8.48
CA LYS A 311 -2.89 -26.02 -9.45
C LYS A 311 -1.67 -26.65 -10.12
N GLY A 312 -1.78 -26.99 -11.40
CA GLY A 312 -0.67 -27.54 -12.18
C GLY A 312 -0.90 -28.95 -12.75
N ILE A 313 -2.16 -29.43 -12.86
CA ILE A 313 -2.39 -30.67 -13.62
C ILE A 313 -1.96 -30.45 -15.06
N LEU A 314 -0.93 -31.16 -15.45
CA LEU A 314 -0.58 -31.34 -16.84
C LEU A 314 -1.67 -32.20 -17.48
N LEU A 315 -2.59 -31.56 -18.25
CA LEU A 315 -3.48 -32.27 -19.15
C LEU A 315 -2.62 -32.96 -20.19
N ASP A 316 -2.87 -34.24 -20.44
CA ASP A 316 -2.26 -34.97 -21.55
C ASP A 316 -3.00 -34.63 -22.85
N ARG A 317 -2.74 -33.42 -23.34
CA ARG A 317 -3.38 -32.92 -24.56
C ARG A 317 -2.79 -33.61 -25.76
N THR A 318 -3.64 -34.28 -26.53
CA THR A 318 -3.32 -34.96 -27.77
C THR A 318 -4.35 -34.60 -28.84
N ASP A 319 -3.97 -34.72 -30.09
CA ASP A 319 -4.90 -34.58 -31.20
C ASP A 319 -5.60 -35.93 -31.43
N PHE A 320 -6.92 -35.96 -31.28
CA PHE A 320 -7.69 -37.17 -31.48
C PHE A 320 -9.05 -36.89 -32.16
N ASN A 321 -9.58 -37.92 -32.82
CA ASN A 321 -10.87 -37.86 -33.49
C ASN A 321 -11.99 -37.92 -32.48
N ILE A 322 -12.66 -36.79 -32.22
CA ILE A 322 -13.74 -36.66 -31.23
C ILE A 322 -15.00 -37.40 -31.66
N ASN A 323 -15.29 -37.48 -32.95
CA ASN A 323 -16.44 -38.24 -33.47
C ASN A 323 -16.37 -39.74 -33.07
N LYS A 324 -15.16 -40.32 -33.11
CA LYS A 324 -14.91 -41.69 -32.65
C LYS A 324 -15.14 -41.85 -31.16
N VAL A 325 -14.71 -40.86 -30.34
CA VAL A 325 -14.90 -40.87 -28.88
C VAL A 325 -16.38 -40.75 -28.53
N ILE A 326 -17.14 -39.88 -29.22
CA ILE A 326 -18.59 -39.73 -29.05
C ILE A 326 -19.31 -41.04 -29.38
N ARG A 327 -19.02 -41.67 -30.56
CA ARG A 327 -19.64 -42.95 -30.96
C ARG A 327 -19.35 -44.04 -29.92
N ASN A 328 -18.11 -44.22 -29.53
CA ASN A 328 -17.71 -45.22 -28.54
C ASN A 328 -18.38 -45.01 -27.16
N THR A 329 -18.48 -43.77 -26.71
CA THR A 329 -19.12 -43.45 -25.45
C THR A 329 -20.64 -43.70 -25.53
N ALA A 330 -21.30 -43.28 -26.60
CA ALA A 330 -22.71 -43.56 -26.82
C ALA A 330 -23.00 -45.06 -26.88
N ALA A 331 -22.19 -45.86 -27.59
CA ALA A 331 -22.31 -47.31 -27.69
C ALA A 331 -22.23 -48.02 -26.33
N SER A 332 -21.42 -47.47 -25.38
CA SER A 332 -21.32 -48.05 -24.04
C SER A 332 -22.63 -47.99 -23.24
N PHE A 333 -23.61 -47.19 -23.64
CA PHE A 333 -24.92 -47.07 -23.01
C PHE A 333 -26.04 -47.90 -23.70
N GLU A 334 -25.72 -48.61 -24.81
CA GLU A 334 -26.71 -49.35 -25.58
C GLU A 334 -27.61 -50.27 -24.72
N GLY A 335 -26.99 -51.04 -23.82
CA GLY A 335 -27.74 -51.95 -22.93
C GLY A 335 -28.64 -51.20 -21.92
N THR A 336 -28.27 -49.99 -21.50
CA THR A 336 -29.08 -49.16 -20.60
C THR A 336 -30.24 -48.49 -21.35
N CYS A 337 -29.93 -48.01 -22.56
CA CYS A 337 -30.90 -47.40 -23.46
C CYS A 337 -32.01 -48.39 -23.88
N LEU A 338 -31.64 -49.62 -24.22
CA LEU A 338 -32.59 -50.68 -24.53
C LEU A 338 -33.58 -50.99 -23.37
N LYS A 339 -33.06 -51.01 -22.13
CA LYS A 339 -33.91 -51.23 -20.94
C LYS A 339 -34.92 -50.11 -20.67
N LYS A 340 -34.58 -48.86 -21.11
CA LYS A 340 -35.43 -47.67 -20.93
C LYS A 340 -36.19 -47.26 -22.19
N THR A 341 -35.97 -47.95 -23.32
CA THR A 341 -36.52 -47.58 -24.63
C THR A 341 -36.10 -46.19 -25.08
N ILE A 342 -34.88 -45.78 -24.76
CA ILE A 342 -34.31 -44.49 -25.14
C ILE A 342 -33.41 -44.67 -26.37
N ALA A 343 -33.51 -43.79 -27.37
CA ALA A 343 -32.62 -43.76 -28.51
C ALA A 343 -31.58 -42.64 -28.34
N ILE A 344 -30.33 -42.88 -28.74
CA ILE A 344 -29.28 -41.84 -28.85
C ILE A 344 -29.09 -41.55 -30.34
N GLU A 345 -29.39 -40.31 -30.73
CA GLU A 345 -29.20 -39.81 -32.09
C GLU A 345 -27.89 -39.00 -32.14
N LEU A 346 -26.98 -39.35 -33.07
CA LEU A 346 -25.71 -38.67 -33.25
C LEU A 346 -25.73 -37.82 -34.52
N ILE A 347 -25.60 -36.52 -34.42
CA ILE A 347 -25.54 -35.56 -35.53
C ILE A 347 -24.15 -34.93 -35.47
N LEU A 348 -23.20 -35.56 -36.18
CA LEU A 348 -21.80 -35.22 -36.12
C LEU A 348 -21.36 -34.48 -37.38
N THR A 349 -20.58 -33.41 -37.20
CA THR A 349 -19.97 -32.62 -38.31
C THR A 349 -18.81 -33.39 -38.89
N GLY A 350 -18.89 -33.68 -40.25
CA GLY A 350 -17.87 -34.44 -40.96
C GLY A 350 -17.75 -35.89 -40.55
N ASP A 351 -16.99 -36.68 -41.28
CA ASP A 351 -16.71 -38.08 -40.94
C ASP A 351 -15.66 -38.15 -39.81
N GLU A 352 -14.62 -37.38 -39.92
CA GLU A 352 -13.58 -37.21 -38.90
C GLU A 352 -13.49 -35.74 -38.44
N MET A 353 -13.29 -35.54 -37.14
CA MET A 353 -13.14 -34.24 -36.54
C MET A 353 -12.10 -34.31 -35.41
N TYR A 354 -10.97 -33.62 -35.61
CA TYR A 354 -9.86 -33.64 -34.64
C TYR A 354 -9.89 -32.46 -33.71
N VAL A 355 -9.69 -32.71 -32.42
CA VAL A 355 -9.61 -31.71 -31.35
C VAL A 355 -8.31 -31.90 -30.58
N ASN A 356 -7.78 -30.80 -30.01
CA ASN A 356 -6.60 -30.83 -29.13
C ASN A 356 -7.02 -30.77 -27.66
N ALA A 357 -7.10 -31.92 -26.99
CA ALA A 357 -7.58 -32.04 -25.62
C ALA A 357 -7.05 -33.33 -24.95
N ASP A 358 -7.32 -33.50 -23.66
CA ASP A 358 -7.10 -34.76 -22.94
C ASP A 358 -8.27 -35.73 -23.26
N MET A 359 -7.99 -36.73 -24.10
CA MET A 359 -8.97 -37.67 -24.59
C MET A 359 -9.72 -38.39 -23.43
N GLY A 360 -9.00 -38.83 -22.39
CA GLY A 360 -9.60 -39.55 -21.26
C GLY A 360 -10.54 -38.66 -20.45
N LYS A 361 -10.16 -37.39 -20.23
CA LYS A 361 -11.01 -36.42 -19.53
C LYS A 361 -12.22 -36.01 -20.34
N ILE A 362 -12.09 -35.81 -21.66
CA ILE A 362 -13.24 -35.51 -22.54
C ILE A 362 -14.18 -36.68 -22.63
N GLN A 363 -13.68 -37.92 -22.69
CA GLN A 363 -14.54 -39.12 -22.62
C GLN A 363 -15.31 -39.15 -21.29
N GLN A 364 -14.71 -38.76 -20.18
CA GLN A 364 -15.41 -38.65 -18.87
C GLN A 364 -16.49 -37.57 -18.87
N VAL A 365 -16.25 -36.42 -19.55
CA VAL A 365 -17.29 -35.38 -19.73
C VAL A 365 -18.49 -35.94 -20.48
N LEU A 366 -18.26 -36.57 -21.65
CA LEU A 366 -19.30 -37.14 -22.46
C LEU A 366 -20.10 -38.22 -21.69
N TYR A 367 -19.37 -39.11 -21.01
CA TYR A 367 -20.01 -40.15 -20.17
C TYR A 367 -20.95 -39.54 -19.13
N ASN A 368 -20.49 -38.53 -18.37
CA ASN A 368 -21.30 -37.88 -17.33
C ASN A 368 -22.53 -37.16 -17.90
N LEU A 369 -22.39 -36.48 -19.04
CA LEU A 369 -23.50 -35.77 -19.66
C LEU A 369 -24.53 -36.75 -20.27
N ILE A 370 -24.11 -37.83 -20.94
CA ILE A 370 -24.97 -38.84 -21.52
C ILE A 370 -25.66 -39.67 -20.42
N ASP A 371 -24.93 -40.04 -19.34
CA ASP A 371 -25.53 -40.76 -18.18
C ASP A 371 -26.62 -39.91 -17.51
N ASN A 372 -26.38 -38.60 -17.33
CA ASN A 372 -27.39 -37.67 -16.82
C ASN A 372 -28.60 -37.59 -17.77
N ALA A 373 -28.37 -37.43 -19.07
CA ALA A 373 -29.44 -37.38 -20.05
C ALA A 373 -30.31 -38.65 -19.99
N ILE A 374 -29.72 -39.86 -19.91
CA ILE A 374 -30.43 -41.11 -19.78
C ILE A 374 -31.20 -41.24 -18.44
N LYS A 375 -30.63 -40.76 -17.36
CA LYS A 375 -31.25 -40.83 -16.03
C LYS A 375 -32.50 -39.99 -15.92
N PHE A 376 -32.46 -38.78 -16.46
CA PHE A 376 -33.51 -37.78 -16.29
C PHE A 376 -34.52 -37.75 -17.46
N SER A 377 -34.25 -38.42 -18.57
CA SER A 377 -35.16 -38.59 -19.69
C SER A 377 -36.36 -39.49 -19.32
N HIS A 378 -37.46 -39.29 -20.05
CA HIS A 378 -38.61 -40.17 -20.03
C HIS A 378 -38.33 -41.46 -20.83
N SER A 379 -39.09 -42.53 -20.57
CA SER A 379 -39.09 -43.69 -21.46
C SER A 379 -39.59 -43.28 -22.85
N ASP A 380 -39.15 -44.04 -23.88
CA ASP A 380 -39.49 -43.78 -25.30
C ASP A 380 -39.06 -42.39 -25.82
N SER A 381 -37.96 -41.87 -25.28
CA SER A 381 -37.42 -40.54 -25.62
C SER A 381 -36.13 -40.63 -26.48
N VAL A 382 -35.72 -39.49 -27.05
CA VAL A 382 -34.51 -39.39 -27.87
C VAL A 382 -33.53 -38.42 -27.19
N ILE A 383 -32.32 -38.87 -27.00
CA ILE A 383 -31.18 -38.02 -26.59
C ILE A 383 -30.39 -37.68 -27.85
N LYS A 384 -30.13 -36.39 -28.09
CA LYS A 384 -29.34 -35.93 -29.24
C LYS A 384 -27.96 -35.51 -28.81
N VAL A 385 -26.93 -35.99 -29.52
CA VAL A 385 -25.57 -35.52 -29.37
C VAL A 385 -25.16 -34.87 -30.69
N GLU A 386 -24.95 -33.56 -30.66
CA GLU A 386 -24.68 -32.78 -31.86
C GLU A 386 -23.31 -32.15 -31.78
N THR A 387 -22.58 -32.06 -32.91
CA THR A 387 -21.35 -31.31 -33.04
C THR A 387 -21.52 -30.21 -34.09
N SER A 388 -20.95 -29.02 -33.81
CA SER A 388 -20.97 -27.92 -34.76
C SER A 388 -19.67 -27.11 -34.64
N VAL A 389 -19.11 -26.72 -35.79
CA VAL A 389 -17.89 -25.86 -35.84
C VAL A 389 -18.32 -24.41 -35.93
N LYS A 390 -17.79 -23.57 -35.03
CA LYS A 390 -17.97 -22.12 -35.09
C LYS A 390 -16.64 -21.44 -34.78
N LYS A 391 -16.18 -20.63 -35.70
CA LYS A 391 -14.85 -20.00 -35.63
C LYS A 391 -13.77 -21.09 -35.45
N SER A 392 -12.79 -21.11 -34.78
CA SER A 392 -11.75 -22.13 -34.56
C SER A 392 -12.08 -23.13 -33.42
N LYS A 393 -13.36 -23.34 -33.07
CA LYS A 393 -13.78 -24.24 -31.97
C LYS A 393 -14.87 -25.17 -32.41
N LEU A 394 -14.82 -26.38 -31.88
CA LEU A 394 -15.91 -27.37 -31.96
C LEU A 394 -16.81 -27.23 -30.73
N PHE A 395 -18.10 -27.08 -30.97
CA PHE A 395 -19.12 -27.11 -29.96
C PHE A 395 -19.80 -28.49 -29.96
N ILE A 396 -19.93 -29.06 -28.78
CA ILE A 396 -20.55 -30.36 -28.58
C ILE A 396 -21.77 -30.14 -27.65
N SER A 397 -22.96 -30.55 -28.11
CA SER A 397 -24.22 -30.45 -27.41
C SER A 397 -24.72 -31.84 -27.05
N VAL A 398 -25.18 -32.02 -25.81
CA VAL A 398 -25.94 -33.20 -25.36
C VAL A 398 -27.30 -32.72 -24.90
N LYS A 399 -28.35 -33.11 -25.64
CA LYS A 399 -29.72 -32.63 -25.41
C LYS A 399 -30.62 -33.80 -25.05
N ASP A 400 -31.39 -33.65 -23.98
CA ASP A 400 -32.43 -34.58 -23.54
C ASP A 400 -33.82 -33.94 -23.60
N THR A 401 -34.84 -34.77 -23.60
CA THR A 401 -36.25 -34.39 -23.50
C THR A 401 -36.85 -34.89 -22.17
N GLY A 402 -36.12 -34.67 -21.09
CA GLY A 402 -36.47 -35.14 -19.75
C GLY A 402 -37.22 -34.09 -18.92
N ILE A 403 -37.08 -34.22 -17.60
CA ILE A 403 -37.76 -33.35 -16.63
C ILE A 403 -37.31 -31.87 -16.67
N GLY A 404 -36.18 -31.57 -17.30
CA GLY A 404 -35.58 -30.24 -17.29
C GLY A 404 -35.07 -29.82 -15.91
N ILE A 405 -34.63 -28.57 -15.83
CA ILE A 405 -34.02 -27.96 -14.63
C ILE A 405 -34.76 -26.67 -14.34
N PRO A 406 -35.22 -26.44 -13.09
CA PRO A 406 -35.81 -25.17 -12.67
C PRO A 406 -34.83 -24.02 -12.82
N LYS A 407 -35.32 -22.81 -13.10
CA LYS A 407 -34.47 -21.62 -13.31
C LYS A 407 -33.56 -21.32 -12.12
N ASP A 408 -34.05 -21.51 -10.90
CA ASP A 408 -33.32 -21.22 -9.67
C ASP A 408 -32.16 -22.20 -9.45
N ASP A 409 -32.30 -23.43 -9.99
CA ASP A 409 -31.30 -24.48 -9.87
C ASP A 409 -30.17 -24.36 -10.92
N LEU A 410 -30.36 -23.65 -12.04
CA LEU A 410 -29.41 -23.59 -13.15
C LEU A 410 -28.01 -23.13 -12.75
N LYS A 411 -27.89 -22.32 -11.71
CA LYS A 411 -26.60 -21.88 -11.17
C LYS A 411 -26.01 -22.91 -10.20
N LEU A 412 -26.86 -23.61 -9.49
CA LEU A 412 -26.51 -24.53 -8.40
C LEU A 412 -26.14 -25.93 -8.87
N ILE A 413 -26.61 -26.37 -10.07
CA ILE A 413 -26.29 -27.70 -10.61
C ILE A 413 -24.80 -27.98 -10.81
N TRP A 414 -23.98 -26.94 -10.81
CA TRP A 414 -22.54 -27.03 -10.94
C TRP A 414 -21.81 -27.18 -9.59
N ASP A 415 -22.57 -27.01 -8.48
CA ASP A 415 -22.03 -27.14 -7.14
C ASP A 415 -21.86 -28.60 -6.77
N ARG A 416 -20.84 -28.89 -5.97
CA ARG A 416 -20.55 -30.26 -5.53
C ARG A 416 -21.67 -30.78 -4.62
N PHE A 417 -22.10 -32.03 -4.85
CA PHE A 417 -23.18 -32.70 -4.13
C PHE A 417 -24.58 -32.10 -4.31
N TYR A 418 -24.71 -31.09 -5.19
CA TYR A 418 -26.02 -30.49 -5.43
C TYR A 418 -26.94 -31.48 -6.16
N LYS A 419 -28.18 -31.56 -5.71
CA LYS A 419 -29.27 -32.33 -6.33
C LYS A 419 -30.52 -31.48 -6.23
N SER A 420 -31.20 -31.22 -7.36
CA SER A 420 -32.46 -30.54 -7.36
C SER A 420 -33.56 -31.42 -6.69
N ASP A 421 -34.60 -30.81 -6.14
CA ASP A 421 -35.67 -31.55 -5.46
C ASP A 421 -36.38 -32.51 -6.42
N LEU A 422 -36.51 -32.13 -7.69
CA LEU A 422 -37.05 -33.00 -8.75
C LEU A 422 -36.17 -34.22 -9.02
N SER A 423 -34.84 -34.06 -8.88
CA SER A 423 -33.88 -35.15 -9.09
C SER A 423 -33.78 -36.12 -7.91
N ARG A 424 -34.06 -35.67 -6.68
CA ARG A 424 -34.05 -36.52 -5.45
C ARG A 424 -35.02 -37.68 -5.51
N GLY A 425 -36.17 -37.54 -6.23
CA GLY A 425 -37.13 -38.59 -6.43
C GLY A 425 -36.72 -39.68 -7.41
N ARG A 426 -36.00 -39.33 -8.48
CA ARG A 426 -35.64 -40.24 -9.61
C ARG A 426 -34.23 -40.81 -9.52
N ASP A 427 -33.25 -40.03 -9.07
CA ASP A 427 -31.87 -40.50 -8.91
C ASP A 427 -31.46 -40.54 -7.44
N LYS A 428 -32.03 -41.50 -6.68
CA LYS A 428 -31.61 -41.78 -5.30
C LYS A 428 -30.14 -42.24 -5.20
N LYS A 429 -29.56 -42.69 -6.31
CA LYS A 429 -28.21 -43.26 -6.38
C LYS A 429 -27.16 -42.31 -6.88
N GLY A 430 -27.50 -41.16 -7.42
CA GLY A 430 -26.54 -40.14 -7.92
C GLY A 430 -25.70 -39.54 -6.80
N THR A 431 -24.43 -39.21 -7.10
CA THR A 431 -23.50 -38.62 -6.14
C THR A 431 -23.58 -37.10 -6.10
N GLY A 432 -24.20 -36.43 -7.08
CA GLY A 432 -24.20 -34.99 -7.24
C GLY A 432 -22.82 -34.42 -7.62
N LEU A 433 -21.85 -35.26 -8.02
CA LEU A 433 -20.50 -34.84 -8.41
C LEU A 433 -20.30 -34.79 -9.93
N GLY A 434 -21.18 -35.41 -10.73
CA GLY A 434 -20.99 -35.56 -12.17
C GLY A 434 -20.84 -34.24 -12.91
N LEU A 435 -21.76 -33.29 -12.69
CA LEU A 435 -21.73 -31.98 -13.36
C LEU A 435 -20.60 -31.06 -12.86
N SER A 436 -20.25 -31.14 -11.57
CA SER A 436 -19.09 -30.38 -11.04
C SER A 436 -17.78 -30.91 -11.62
N ILE A 437 -17.62 -32.22 -11.84
CA ILE A 437 -16.46 -32.81 -12.54
C ILE A 437 -16.44 -32.35 -14.00
N VAL A 438 -17.57 -32.35 -14.69
CA VAL A 438 -17.66 -31.86 -16.07
C VAL A 438 -17.18 -30.41 -16.19
N LYS A 439 -17.72 -29.54 -15.34
CA LYS A 439 -17.32 -28.10 -15.31
C LYS A 439 -15.83 -27.93 -15.05
N GLU A 440 -15.27 -28.66 -14.09
CA GLU A 440 -13.86 -28.57 -13.72
C GLU A 440 -12.94 -29.07 -14.86
N ILE A 441 -13.29 -30.19 -15.51
CA ILE A 441 -12.54 -30.69 -16.67
C ILE A 441 -12.52 -29.66 -17.80
N ILE A 442 -13.66 -29.09 -18.15
CA ILE A 442 -13.75 -28.10 -19.24
C ILE A 442 -12.99 -26.82 -18.87
N ASN A 443 -13.09 -26.35 -17.64
CA ASN A 443 -12.32 -25.20 -17.14
C ASN A 443 -10.80 -25.45 -17.19
N CYS A 444 -10.33 -26.65 -16.83
CA CYS A 444 -8.92 -27.03 -16.93
C CYS A 444 -8.42 -26.99 -18.40
N HIS A 445 -9.30 -27.24 -19.38
CA HIS A 445 -8.97 -27.09 -20.79
C HIS A 445 -8.94 -25.63 -21.28
N GLY A 446 -9.35 -24.66 -20.43
CA GLY A 446 -9.50 -23.24 -20.80
C GLY A 446 -10.75 -22.97 -21.63
N GLU A 447 -11.73 -23.88 -21.59
CA GLU A 447 -12.95 -23.85 -22.36
C GLU A 447 -14.19 -23.61 -21.47
N HIS A 448 -15.38 -23.50 -22.09
CA HIS A 448 -16.61 -23.18 -21.38
C HIS A 448 -17.68 -24.24 -21.60
N ILE A 449 -18.51 -24.45 -20.58
CA ILE A 449 -19.73 -25.24 -20.64
C ILE A 449 -20.91 -24.40 -20.22
N ASN A 450 -22.02 -24.52 -20.94
CA ASN A 450 -23.31 -23.88 -20.66
C ASN A 450 -24.43 -24.87 -20.64
N VAL A 451 -25.57 -24.49 -20.01
CA VAL A 451 -26.79 -25.26 -19.98
C VAL A 451 -27.97 -24.41 -20.42
N ILE A 452 -28.80 -24.95 -21.27
CA ILE A 452 -30.12 -24.40 -21.64
C ILE A 452 -31.16 -25.43 -21.21
N SER A 453 -32.05 -25.04 -20.31
CA SER A 453 -33.07 -26.00 -19.81
C SER A 453 -34.36 -25.29 -19.50
N THR A 454 -35.47 -26.04 -19.70
CA THR A 454 -36.82 -25.64 -19.32
C THR A 454 -37.44 -26.79 -18.58
N GLU A 455 -37.98 -26.53 -17.39
CA GLU A 455 -38.67 -27.53 -16.56
C GLU A 455 -39.84 -28.17 -17.34
N GLY A 456 -39.92 -29.49 -17.31
CA GLY A 456 -40.92 -30.30 -18.03
C GLY A 456 -40.62 -30.48 -19.52
N VAL A 457 -39.59 -29.84 -20.11
CA VAL A 457 -39.27 -29.93 -21.55
C VAL A 457 -37.99 -30.69 -21.80
N GLY A 458 -36.93 -30.44 -21.01
CA GLY A 458 -35.62 -31.07 -21.15
C GLY A 458 -34.46 -30.12 -20.94
N SER A 459 -33.23 -30.63 -21.09
CA SER A 459 -32.00 -29.90 -20.92
C SER A 459 -31.03 -30.11 -22.08
N GLU A 460 -30.24 -29.08 -22.37
CA GLU A 460 -29.18 -29.13 -23.36
C GLU A 460 -27.88 -28.56 -22.74
N PHE A 461 -26.86 -29.41 -22.63
CA PHE A 461 -25.54 -29.05 -22.15
C PHE A 461 -24.62 -28.86 -23.35
N ILE A 462 -23.96 -27.69 -23.45
CA ILE A 462 -23.13 -27.31 -24.60
C ILE A 462 -21.74 -26.93 -24.07
N PHE A 463 -20.69 -27.59 -24.58
CA PHE A 463 -19.31 -27.24 -24.28
C PHE A 463 -18.48 -27.10 -25.54
N SER A 464 -17.36 -26.36 -25.41
CA SER A 464 -16.44 -26.12 -26.54
C SER A 464 -15.12 -26.86 -26.36
N LEU A 465 -14.46 -27.17 -27.47
CA LEU A 465 -13.09 -27.69 -27.55
C LEU A 465 -12.33 -26.97 -28.68
N PRO A 466 -11.00 -26.78 -28.55
CA PRO A 466 -10.18 -26.24 -29.63
C PRO A 466 -10.03 -27.29 -30.73
N LEU A 467 -10.18 -26.86 -32.00
CA LEU A 467 -9.88 -27.69 -33.14
C LEU A 467 -8.37 -27.96 -33.21
N SER A 468 -8.00 -29.16 -33.70
CA SER A 468 -6.63 -29.49 -34.04
C SER A 468 -6.27 -28.93 -35.41
N ALA A 469 -4.99 -28.54 -35.58
CA ALA A 469 -4.46 -28.14 -36.87
C ALA A 469 -4.52 -29.25 -37.93
N LYS A 470 -4.71 -30.49 -37.53
CA LYS A 470 -4.90 -31.63 -38.49
C LYS A 470 -6.13 -31.51 -39.35
N ASN A 471 -7.13 -30.72 -38.96
CA ASN A 471 -8.33 -30.52 -39.78
C ASN A 471 -8.06 -29.64 -41.02
N ASP A 472 -6.98 -28.85 -41.00
CA ASP A 472 -6.60 -27.94 -42.09
C ASP A 472 -5.73 -28.66 -43.17
N GLU A 473 -5.28 -29.91 -42.92
CA GLU A 473 -4.44 -30.69 -43.82
C GLU A 473 -5.27 -31.63 -44.77
N GLU A 474 -6.58 -31.75 -44.53
CA GLU A 474 -7.48 -32.63 -45.28
C GLU A 474 -8.47 -31.90 -46.21
N ASP A 475 -8.44 -30.56 -46.32
CA ASP A 475 -9.14 -29.73 -47.29
C ASP A 475 -8.17 -29.32 -48.43
#